data_d2f6f3380418cc04284519a3f9595291
#
_entry.id   d2f6f3380418cc04284519a3f9595291
#
_cell.length_a   1.000
_cell.length_b   1.000
_cell.length_c   1.000
_cell.angle_alpha   90.00
_cell.angle_beta   90.00
_cell.angle_gamma   90.00
#
_symmetry.space_group_name_H-M   'P 1'
#
loop_
_entity.id
_entity.type
_entity.pdbx_description
1 polymer ?
#
loop_
_entity_poly.entity_id
_entity_poly.type
_entity_poly.pdbx_seq_one_letter_code
_entity_poly.pdbx_strand_id
1 'polypeptide(L)'
;MAIGFEQGALHIKRLSLVEAVMMLVGGNVGAAILSLPYAARASGYLGAVTVAVITTVFSAISHLYIVEIMLRTKSPGQLVGLVRTYMFDSRHGKLYLLLVSSLTIGLVIPSLTAYVIGGGAIISSLLALPAWAGHLLFLLPGAAVVWLGLEAAGLAQGVSSIAMMSVLLLFAGISMRHPSFDPARLARFSAKPLAAALPVG
;
A
#
# COMPACT_ATOMS: atom_id res chain seq x y z
N MET A 1 -16.18 -7.79 -35.92
CA MET A 1 -14.76 -8.09 -36.19
C MET A 1 -14.17 -8.56 -34.85
N ALA A 2 -14.20 -9.87 -34.63
CA ALA A 2 -13.70 -10.50 -33.40
C ALA A 2 -12.17 -10.56 -33.49
N ILE A 3 -11.49 -9.77 -32.66
CA ILE A 3 -10.05 -9.93 -32.50
C ILE A 3 -9.88 -11.15 -31.61
N GLY A 4 -9.52 -12.27 -32.25
CA GLY A 4 -9.12 -13.48 -31.54
C GLY A 4 -7.83 -13.18 -30.77
N PHE A 5 -7.95 -13.00 -29.46
CA PHE A 5 -6.81 -13.15 -28.58
C PHE A 5 -6.46 -14.64 -28.58
N GLU A 6 -5.44 -15.02 -29.35
CA GLU A 6 -4.76 -16.29 -29.14
C GLU A 6 -4.42 -16.37 -27.66
N GLN A 7 -4.98 -17.37 -27.01
CA GLN A 7 -4.56 -17.83 -25.70
C GLN A 7 -3.16 -18.46 -25.84
N GLY A 8 -2.16 -17.63 -26.09
CA GLY A 8 -0.78 -17.99 -25.77
C GLY A 8 -0.77 -18.33 -24.29
N ALA A 9 -0.44 -19.57 -23.98
CA ALA A 9 -0.38 -20.11 -22.64
C ALA A 9 0.55 -19.24 -21.78
N LEU A 10 0.01 -18.15 -21.23
CA LEU A 10 0.60 -17.49 -20.10
C LEU A 10 0.65 -18.57 -19.02
N HIS A 11 1.82 -19.12 -18.78
CA HIS A 11 2.11 -19.90 -17.59
C HIS A 11 1.80 -18.99 -16.40
N ILE A 12 0.54 -19.00 -15.98
CA ILE A 12 0.12 -18.33 -14.73
C ILE A 12 0.73 -19.17 -13.61
N LYS A 13 1.98 -18.85 -13.28
CA LYS A 13 2.64 -19.44 -12.14
C LYS A 13 1.81 -19.04 -10.92
N ARG A 14 1.17 -20.01 -10.32
CA ARG A 14 0.31 -19.78 -9.15
C ARG A 14 1.21 -19.39 -7.99
N LEU A 15 0.99 -18.20 -7.44
CA LEU A 15 1.63 -17.79 -6.20
C LEU A 15 1.26 -18.80 -5.10
N SER A 16 2.23 -19.18 -4.29
CA SER A 16 1.97 -19.93 -3.06
C SER A 16 1.13 -19.06 -2.10
N LEU A 17 0.41 -19.70 -1.18
CA LEU A 17 -0.35 -18.97 -0.17
C LEU A 17 0.54 -18.00 0.62
N VAL A 18 1.76 -18.40 0.92
CA VAL A 18 2.74 -17.57 1.66
C VAL A 18 3.13 -16.33 0.85
N GLU A 19 3.46 -16.48 -0.43
CA GLU A 19 3.77 -15.36 -1.32
C GLU A 19 2.59 -14.40 -1.46
N ALA A 20 1.38 -14.92 -1.61
CA ALA A 20 0.17 -14.11 -1.70
C ALA A 20 -0.08 -13.31 -0.41
N VAL A 21 0.07 -13.94 0.76
CA VAL A 21 -0.06 -13.26 2.06
C VAL A 21 1.04 -12.21 2.23
N MET A 22 2.28 -12.52 1.87
CA MET A 22 3.39 -11.57 1.94
C MET A 22 3.18 -10.35 1.04
N MET A 23 2.68 -10.56 -0.18
CA MET A 23 2.32 -9.46 -1.08
C MET A 23 1.20 -8.59 -0.51
N LEU A 24 0.16 -9.20 0.07
CA LEU A 24 -0.94 -8.46 0.69
C LEU A 24 -0.47 -7.64 1.90
N VAL A 25 0.28 -8.26 2.80
CA VAL A 25 0.80 -7.58 4.00
C VAL A 25 1.75 -6.46 3.60
N GLY A 26 2.72 -6.74 2.73
CA GLY A 26 3.70 -5.76 2.31
C GLY A 26 3.10 -4.61 1.49
N GLY A 27 2.10 -4.89 0.64
CA GLY A 27 1.39 -3.87 -0.12
C GLY A 27 0.58 -2.92 0.76
N ASN A 28 0.06 -3.40 1.89
CA ASN A 28 -0.66 -2.57 2.86
C ASN A 28 0.27 -1.77 3.79
N VAL A 29 1.49 -2.24 4.02
CA VAL A 29 2.49 -1.53 4.82
C VAL A 29 3.28 -0.58 3.92
N GLY A 30 2.65 0.48 3.50
CA GLY A 30 3.28 1.49 2.63
C GLY A 30 3.93 2.64 3.41
N ALA A 31 4.27 3.73 2.72
CA ALA A 31 4.84 4.95 3.30
C ALA A 31 3.97 5.55 4.43
N ALA A 32 2.68 5.21 4.47
CA ALA A 32 1.76 5.64 5.53
C ALA A 32 2.24 5.24 6.94
N ILE A 33 3.03 4.18 7.08
CA ILE A 33 3.57 3.77 8.39
C ILE A 33 4.50 4.83 8.98
N LEU A 34 5.18 5.61 8.16
CA LEU A 34 6.05 6.70 8.60
C LEU A 34 5.25 7.89 9.14
N SER A 35 4.00 8.06 8.71
CA SER A 35 3.11 9.11 9.19
C SER A 35 2.35 8.74 10.47
N LEU A 36 2.25 7.45 10.80
CA LEU A 36 1.56 6.96 11.99
C LEU A 36 2.05 7.58 13.30
N PRO A 37 3.37 7.66 13.58
CA PRO A 37 3.86 8.30 14.81
C PRO A 37 3.49 9.78 14.88
N TYR A 38 3.48 10.48 13.74
CA TYR A 38 3.09 11.88 13.67
C TYR A 38 1.60 12.06 13.95
N ALA A 39 0.74 11.23 13.36
CA ALA A 39 -0.70 11.22 13.61
C ALA A 39 -1.01 10.84 15.07
N ALA A 40 -0.31 9.85 15.62
CA ALA A 40 -0.46 9.43 17.02
C ALA A 40 -0.05 10.51 18.02
N ARG A 41 0.92 11.37 17.67
CA ARG A 41 1.31 12.50 18.51
C ARG A 41 0.17 13.48 18.74
N ALA A 42 -0.66 13.71 17.76
CA ALA A 42 -1.77 14.66 17.82
C ALA A 42 -3.01 14.06 18.50
N SER A 43 -3.39 12.82 18.19
CA SER A 43 -4.61 12.15 18.68
C SER A 43 -4.40 11.32 19.95
N GLY A 44 -3.16 11.10 20.35
CA GLY A 44 -2.78 10.11 21.35
C GLY A 44 -2.77 8.69 20.79
N TYR A 45 -2.14 7.79 21.51
CA TYR A 45 -1.98 6.40 21.07
C TYR A 45 -3.34 5.69 20.86
N LEU A 46 -4.25 5.81 21.84
CA LEU A 46 -5.60 5.24 21.74
C LEU A 46 -6.38 5.79 20.55
N GLY A 47 -6.26 7.08 20.25
CA GLY A 47 -6.89 7.68 19.08
C GLY A 47 -6.35 7.09 17.77
N ALA A 48 -5.04 6.96 17.65
CA ALA A 48 -4.41 6.36 16.49
C ALA A 48 -4.81 4.89 16.30
N VAL A 49 -4.82 4.09 17.38
CA VAL A 49 -5.25 2.67 17.36
C VAL A 49 -6.72 2.55 16.96
N THR A 50 -7.60 3.40 17.51
CA THR A 50 -9.02 3.38 17.18
C THR A 50 -9.25 3.65 15.70
N VAL A 51 -8.61 4.69 15.14
CA VAL A 51 -8.69 4.99 13.69
C VAL A 51 -8.10 3.85 12.87
N ALA A 52 -6.96 3.29 13.28
CA ALA A 52 -6.35 2.15 12.58
C ALA A 52 -7.27 0.93 12.56
N VAL A 53 -7.94 0.60 13.65
CA VAL A 53 -8.89 -0.52 13.71
C VAL A 53 -10.09 -0.26 12.81
N ILE A 54 -10.69 0.93 12.87
CA ILE A 54 -11.84 1.29 12.04
C ILE A 54 -11.45 1.22 10.55
N THR A 55 -10.35 1.84 10.16
CA THR A 55 -9.89 1.83 8.76
C THR A 55 -9.54 0.44 8.29
N THR A 56 -8.95 -0.41 9.14
CA THR A 56 -8.65 -1.80 8.83
C THR A 56 -9.91 -2.61 8.56
N VAL A 57 -10.95 -2.44 9.38
CA VAL A 57 -12.25 -3.13 9.17
C VAL A 57 -12.87 -2.70 7.85
N PHE A 58 -12.94 -1.40 7.55
CA PHE A 58 -13.47 -0.92 6.27
C PHE A 58 -12.64 -1.42 5.08
N SER A 59 -11.32 -1.41 5.19
CA SER A 59 -10.42 -1.92 4.16
C SER A 59 -10.64 -3.42 3.94
N ALA A 60 -10.73 -4.21 5.01
CA ALA A 60 -10.98 -5.64 4.91
C ALA A 60 -12.32 -5.95 4.22
N ILE A 61 -13.39 -5.26 4.60
CA ILE A 61 -14.71 -5.41 3.96
C ILE A 61 -14.61 -5.08 2.46
N SER A 62 -13.96 -3.98 2.10
CA SER A 62 -13.79 -3.58 0.70
C SER A 62 -13.00 -4.61 -0.10
N HIS A 63 -11.92 -5.16 0.46
CA HIS A 63 -11.15 -6.23 -0.19
C HIS A 63 -11.95 -7.51 -0.36
N LEU A 64 -12.75 -7.91 0.65
CA LEU A 64 -13.63 -9.08 0.55
C LEU A 64 -14.66 -8.91 -0.57
N TYR A 65 -15.27 -7.74 -0.73
CA TYR A 65 -16.17 -7.47 -1.85
C TYR A 65 -15.46 -7.59 -3.20
N ILE A 66 -14.26 -7.04 -3.34
CA ILE A 66 -13.48 -7.16 -4.58
C ILE A 66 -13.18 -8.63 -4.87
N VAL A 67 -12.74 -9.41 -3.87
CA VAL A 67 -12.47 -10.85 -4.02
C VAL A 67 -13.74 -11.61 -4.42
N GLU A 68 -14.89 -11.32 -3.79
CA GLU A 68 -16.16 -11.93 -4.14
C GLU A 68 -16.54 -11.64 -5.60
N ILE A 69 -16.42 -10.39 -6.05
CA ILE A 69 -16.68 -10.02 -7.45
C ILE A 69 -15.74 -10.77 -8.39
N MET A 70 -14.46 -10.87 -8.07
CA MET A 70 -13.47 -11.61 -8.88
C MET A 70 -13.83 -13.10 -8.98
N LEU A 71 -14.21 -13.73 -7.88
CA LEU A 71 -14.60 -15.14 -7.85
C LEU A 71 -15.87 -15.39 -8.67
N ARG A 72 -16.86 -14.50 -8.59
CA ARG A 72 -18.11 -14.61 -9.35
C ARG A 72 -17.89 -14.39 -10.84
N THR A 73 -16.97 -13.50 -11.20
CA THR A 73 -16.68 -13.18 -12.62
C THR A 73 -15.91 -14.29 -13.32
N LYS A 74 -15.23 -15.18 -12.57
CA LYS A 74 -14.37 -16.25 -13.10
C LYS A 74 -13.33 -15.75 -14.13
N SER A 75 -12.99 -14.47 -14.06
CA SER A 75 -12.03 -13.81 -14.94
C SER A 75 -10.80 -13.40 -14.14
N PRO A 76 -9.58 -13.70 -14.60
CA PRO A 76 -8.34 -13.24 -13.98
C PRO A 76 -8.10 -11.73 -14.21
N GLY A 77 -9.16 -10.96 -14.33
CA GLY A 77 -9.11 -9.54 -14.63
C GLY A 77 -8.60 -8.69 -13.47
N GLN A 78 -7.82 -7.68 -13.82
CA GLN A 78 -7.48 -6.60 -12.89
C GLN A 78 -8.73 -5.75 -12.58
N LEU A 79 -8.68 -4.89 -11.55
CA LEU A 79 -9.80 -4.03 -11.14
C LEU A 79 -10.43 -3.27 -12.31
N VAL A 80 -9.61 -2.73 -13.22
CA VAL A 80 -10.08 -2.05 -14.44
C VAL A 80 -10.85 -3.00 -15.36
N GLY A 81 -10.43 -4.26 -15.44
CA GLY A 81 -11.14 -5.30 -16.19
C GLY A 81 -12.51 -5.63 -15.59
N LEU A 82 -12.61 -5.68 -14.27
CA LEU A 82 -13.89 -5.88 -13.57
C LEU A 82 -14.86 -4.71 -13.83
N VAL A 83 -14.38 -3.48 -13.70
CA VAL A 83 -15.17 -2.29 -14.03
C VAL A 83 -15.66 -2.35 -15.47
N ARG A 84 -14.80 -2.77 -16.40
CA ARG A 84 -15.19 -2.98 -17.79
C ARG A 84 -16.31 -4.00 -17.93
N THR A 85 -16.22 -5.12 -17.26
CA THR A 85 -17.21 -6.21 -17.39
C THR A 85 -18.57 -5.82 -16.85
N TYR A 86 -18.62 -5.08 -15.72
CA TYR A 86 -19.88 -4.78 -15.04
C TYR A 86 -20.49 -3.42 -15.38
N MET A 87 -19.70 -2.46 -15.86
CA MET A 87 -20.18 -1.09 -16.11
C MET A 87 -20.26 -0.73 -17.61
N PHE A 88 -19.78 -1.62 -18.51
CA PHE A 88 -19.69 -1.31 -19.95
C PHE A 88 -21.00 -1.46 -20.71
N ASP A 89 -21.98 -2.11 -20.14
CA ASP A 89 -23.27 -2.35 -20.80
C ASP A 89 -24.17 -1.09 -20.85
N SER A 90 -23.67 0.03 -20.28
CA SER A 90 -24.37 1.31 -20.29
C SER A 90 -23.84 2.23 -21.40
N ARG A 91 -24.72 3.12 -21.88
CA ARG A 91 -24.39 4.19 -22.85
C ARG A 91 -23.16 5.02 -22.44
N HIS A 92 -22.85 5.08 -21.16
CA HIS A 92 -21.74 5.85 -20.57
C HIS A 92 -20.55 4.98 -20.14
N GLY A 93 -20.53 3.69 -20.44
CA GLY A 93 -19.49 2.75 -20.00
C GLY A 93 -18.07 3.16 -20.38
N LYS A 94 -17.88 3.75 -21.57
CA LYS A 94 -16.56 4.28 -21.99
C LYS A 94 -16.09 5.44 -21.11
N LEU A 95 -17.00 6.32 -20.70
CA LEU A 95 -16.69 7.45 -19.81
C LEU A 95 -16.28 6.96 -18.42
N TYR A 96 -17.02 5.99 -17.86
CA TYR A 96 -16.68 5.41 -16.56
C TYR A 96 -15.31 4.70 -16.58
N LEU A 97 -15.02 3.99 -17.66
CA LEU A 97 -13.69 3.35 -17.82
C LEU A 97 -12.57 4.39 -17.86
N LEU A 98 -12.76 5.45 -18.64
CA LEU A 98 -11.80 6.55 -18.75
C LEU A 98 -11.59 7.21 -17.38
N LEU A 99 -12.66 7.48 -16.64
CA LEU A 99 -12.59 8.07 -15.31
C LEU A 99 -11.83 7.16 -14.33
N VAL A 100 -12.20 5.87 -14.26
CA VAL A 100 -11.52 4.92 -13.35
C VAL A 100 -10.07 4.75 -13.71
N SER A 101 -9.74 4.63 -15.01
CA SER A 101 -8.36 4.53 -15.47
C SER A 101 -7.56 5.79 -15.15
N SER A 102 -8.13 6.96 -15.40
CA SER A 102 -7.47 8.25 -15.09
C SER A 102 -7.25 8.44 -13.60
N LEU A 103 -8.22 8.08 -12.76
CA LEU A 103 -8.09 8.11 -11.31
C LEU A 103 -7.01 7.14 -10.83
N THR A 104 -6.98 5.92 -11.37
CA THR A 104 -5.97 4.91 -11.02
C THR A 104 -4.56 5.42 -11.37
N ILE A 105 -4.37 5.93 -12.59
CA ILE A 105 -3.09 6.52 -13.02
C ILE A 105 -2.74 7.73 -12.16
N GLY A 106 -3.71 8.61 -11.91
CA GLY A 106 -3.54 9.81 -11.08
C GLY A 106 -3.19 9.51 -9.63
N LEU A 107 -3.52 8.33 -9.10
CA LEU A 107 -3.12 7.88 -7.77
C LEU A 107 -1.75 7.18 -7.78
N VAL A 108 -1.51 6.34 -8.77
CA VAL A 108 -0.27 5.53 -8.84
C VAL A 108 0.96 6.38 -9.09
N ILE A 109 0.91 7.34 -10.02
CA ILE A 109 2.08 8.16 -10.36
C ILE A 109 2.54 9.01 -9.17
N PRO A 110 1.69 9.81 -8.49
CA PRO A 110 2.12 10.59 -7.32
C PRO A 110 2.59 9.70 -6.17
N SER A 111 1.94 8.55 -5.95
CA SER A 111 2.37 7.61 -4.92
C SER A 111 3.76 7.06 -5.18
N LEU A 112 4.02 6.59 -6.41
CA LEU A 112 5.35 6.12 -6.81
C LEU A 112 6.40 7.22 -6.68
N THR A 113 6.08 8.44 -7.10
CA THR A 113 6.95 9.61 -6.97
C THR A 113 7.28 9.89 -5.51
N ALA A 114 6.28 9.86 -4.63
CA ALA A 114 6.47 10.06 -3.19
C ALA A 114 7.37 8.98 -2.57
N TYR A 115 7.22 7.72 -2.98
CA TYR A 115 8.09 6.62 -2.54
C TYR A 115 9.54 6.83 -3.00
N VAL A 116 9.75 7.20 -4.26
CA VAL A 116 11.10 7.44 -4.80
C VAL A 116 11.77 8.63 -4.10
N ILE A 117 11.04 9.72 -3.90
CA ILE A 117 11.55 10.89 -3.19
C ILE A 117 11.86 10.55 -1.73
N GLY A 118 10.92 9.95 -1.01
CA GLY A 118 11.07 9.61 0.41
C GLY A 118 12.17 8.57 0.64
N GLY A 119 12.12 7.45 -0.09
CA GLY A 119 13.12 6.38 0.01
C GLY A 119 14.51 6.85 -0.42
N GLY A 120 14.59 7.60 -1.51
CA GLY A 120 15.84 8.18 -2.00
C GLY A 120 16.46 9.18 -1.03
N ALA A 121 15.64 10.01 -0.39
CA ALA A 121 16.12 10.95 0.64
C ALA A 121 16.72 10.22 1.86
N ILE A 122 16.10 9.11 2.29
CA ILE A 122 16.64 8.28 3.36
C ILE A 122 18.00 7.70 2.96
N ILE A 123 18.12 7.11 1.77
CA ILE A 123 19.38 6.54 1.27
C ILE A 123 20.45 7.63 1.15
N SER A 124 20.13 8.80 0.60
CA SER A 124 21.03 9.92 0.49
C SER A 124 21.57 10.36 1.85
N SER A 125 20.69 10.44 2.85
CA SER A 125 21.06 10.82 4.21
C SER A 125 21.95 9.79 4.90
N LEU A 126 21.63 8.49 4.74
CA LEU A 126 22.38 7.40 5.36
C LEU A 126 23.78 7.22 4.77
N LEU A 127 23.92 7.40 3.45
CA LEU A 127 25.18 7.18 2.73
C LEU A 127 25.94 8.48 2.42
N ALA A 128 25.46 9.63 2.91
CA ALA A 128 26.00 10.94 2.62
C ALA A 128 26.16 11.21 1.11
N LEU A 129 25.20 10.77 0.31
CA LEU A 129 25.19 10.90 -1.15
C LEU A 129 24.36 12.12 -1.60
N PRO A 130 24.61 12.65 -2.80
CA PRO A 130 23.75 13.68 -3.38
C PRO A 130 22.34 13.09 -3.62
N ALA A 131 21.31 13.93 -3.52
CA ALA A 131 19.90 13.49 -3.56
C ALA A 131 19.57 12.64 -4.80
N TRP A 132 20.05 13.03 -5.98
CA TRP A 132 19.80 12.29 -7.22
C TRP A 132 20.35 10.85 -7.17
N ALA A 133 21.52 10.65 -6.54
CA ALA A 133 22.12 9.31 -6.42
C ALA A 133 21.29 8.42 -5.48
N GLY A 134 20.77 8.96 -4.37
CA GLY A 134 19.87 8.25 -3.49
C GLY A 134 18.55 7.85 -4.16
N HIS A 135 17.98 8.76 -4.98
CA HIS A 135 16.77 8.45 -5.74
C HIS A 135 17.01 7.32 -6.76
N LEU A 136 18.15 7.33 -7.46
CA LEU A 136 18.51 6.26 -8.39
C LEU A 136 18.75 4.93 -7.67
N LEU A 137 19.47 4.95 -6.55
CA LEU A 137 19.72 3.75 -5.74
C LEU A 137 18.44 3.14 -5.17
N PHE A 138 17.42 3.95 -4.93
CA PHE A 138 16.09 3.45 -4.54
C PHE A 138 15.30 2.91 -5.73
N LEU A 139 15.30 3.62 -6.85
CA LEU A 139 14.50 3.30 -8.03
C LEU A 139 15.00 2.06 -8.76
N LEU A 140 16.32 1.92 -8.95
CA LEU A 140 16.89 0.85 -9.77
C LEU A 140 16.60 -0.55 -9.24
N PRO A 141 16.78 -0.86 -7.93
CA PRO A 141 16.39 -2.16 -7.40
C PRO A 141 14.89 -2.44 -7.54
N GLY A 142 14.04 -1.42 -7.29
CA GLY A 142 12.60 -1.55 -7.48
C GLY A 142 12.23 -1.86 -8.93
N ALA A 143 12.82 -1.16 -9.88
CA ALA A 143 12.61 -1.40 -11.30
C ALA A 143 13.11 -2.79 -11.72
N ALA A 144 14.26 -3.24 -11.20
CA ALA A 144 14.79 -4.58 -11.45
C ALA A 144 13.84 -5.67 -10.93
N VAL A 145 13.29 -5.51 -9.73
CA VAL A 145 12.31 -6.44 -9.16
C VAL A 145 11.06 -6.54 -10.03
N VAL A 146 10.55 -5.40 -10.50
CA VAL A 146 9.39 -5.36 -11.42
C VAL A 146 9.72 -6.05 -12.74
N TRP A 147 10.92 -5.83 -13.28
CA TRP A 147 11.39 -6.48 -14.51
C TRP A 147 11.51 -8.00 -14.37
N LEU A 148 11.92 -8.50 -13.21
CA LEU A 148 12.02 -9.94 -12.91
C LEU A 148 10.65 -10.61 -12.74
N GLY A 149 9.58 -9.83 -12.62
CA GLY A 149 8.21 -10.31 -12.61
C GLY A 149 7.60 -10.51 -11.22
N LEU A 150 6.40 -11.08 -11.22
CA LEU A 150 5.54 -11.14 -10.04
C LEU A 150 6.13 -11.96 -8.87
N GLU A 151 6.86 -13.02 -9.18
CA GLU A 151 7.50 -13.88 -8.18
C GLU A 151 8.60 -13.13 -7.41
N ALA A 152 9.47 -12.43 -8.16
CA ALA A 152 10.51 -11.60 -7.55
C ALA A 152 9.91 -10.45 -6.73
N ALA A 153 8.82 -9.84 -7.22
CA ALA A 153 8.10 -8.82 -6.51
C ALA A 153 7.50 -9.36 -5.19
N GLY A 154 6.90 -10.55 -5.20
CA GLY A 154 6.36 -11.21 -4.01
C GLY A 154 7.44 -11.50 -2.96
N LEU A 155 8.57 -12.05 -3.40
CA LEU A 155 9.71 -12.33 -2.52
C LEU A 155 10.30 -11.04 -1.92
N ALA A 156 10.57 -10.04 -2.75
CA ALA A 156 11.09 -8.75 -2.31
C ALA A 156 10.15 -8.07 -1.31
N GLN A 157 8.83 -8.13 -1.57
CA GLN A 157 7.80 -7.59 -0.68
C GLN A 157 7.80 -8.33 0.67
N GLY A 158 7.91 -9.66 0.65
CA GLY A 158 7.95 -10.48 1.86
C GLY A 158 9.17 -10.16 2.72
N VAL A 159 10.35 -10.14 2.12
CA VAL A 159 11.60 -9.80 2.81
C VAL A 159 11.54 -8.39 3.40
N SER A 160 11.08 -7.42 2.62
CA SER A 160 10.94 -6.02 3.08
C SER A 160 9.95 -5.90 4.24
N SER A 161 8.83 -6.63 4.19
CA SER A 161 7.82 -6.63 5.26
C SER A 161 8.37 -7.21 6.56
N ILE A 162 9.10 -8.33 6.50
CA ILE A 162 9.74 -8.94 7.66
C ILE A 162 10.80 -8.00 8.23
N ALA A 163 11.65 -7.43 7.40
CA ALA A 163 12.68 -6.48 7.83
C ALA A 163 12.05 -5.28 8.54
N MET A 164 11.02 -4.69 7.95
CA MET A 164 10.34 -3.54 8.54
C MET A 164 9.65 -3.89 9.85
N MET A 165 8.95 -5.03 9.94
CA MET A 165 8.34 -5.47 11.19
C MET A 165 9.38 -5.68 12.27
N SER A 166 10.54 -6.25 11.94
CA SER A 166 11.65 -6.44 12.85
C SER A 166 12.20 -5.11 13.38
N VAL A 167 12.36 -4.13 12.51
CA VAL A 167 12.80 -2.77 12.90
C VAL A 167 11.77 -2.10 13.82
N LEU A 168 10.47 -2.20 13.50
CA LEU A 168 9.42 -1.64 14.35
C LEU A 168 9.39 -2.27 15.75
N LEU A 169 9.52 -3.61 15.82
CA LEU A 169 9.59 -4.33 17.09
C LEU A 169 10.83 -3.93 17.89
N LEU A 170 11.97 -3.77 17.23
CA LEU A 170 13.21 -3.30 17.84
C LEU A 170 13.03 -1.90 18.43
N PHE A 171 12.49 -0.94 17.67
CA PHE A 171 12.20 0.40 18.15
C PHE A 171 11.20 0.41 19.28
N ALA A 172 10.15 -0.40 19.21
CA ALA A 172 9.20 -0.54 20.31
C ALA A 172 9.89 -1.05 21.58
N GLY A 173 10.72 -2.08 21.49
CA GLY A 173 11.48 -2.63 22.60
C GLY A 173 12.46 -1.63 23.23
N ILE A 174 13.19 -0.88 22.40
CA ILE A 174 14.09 0.18 22.87
C ILE A 174 13.29 1.30 23.57
N SER A 175 12.18 1.72 22.95
CA SER A 175 11.34 2.79 23.49
C SER A 175 10.73 2.43 24.84
N MET A 176 10.31 1.17 25.04
CA MET A 176 9.77 0.69 26.31
C MET A 176 10.82 0.68 27.44
N ARG A 177 12.10 0.56 27.11
CA ARG A 177 13.21 0.58 28.08
C ARG A 177 13.72 1.99 28.37
N HIS A 178 13.25 2.99 27.62
CA HIS A 178 13.73 4.36 27.82
C HIS A 178 13.17 4.93 29.15
N PRO A 179 14.01 5.63 29.96
CA PRO A 179 13.57 6.17 31.24
C PRO A 179 12.40 7.15 31.18
N SER A 180 12.19 7.79 30.04
CA SER A 180 11.07 8.72 29.83
C SER A 180 9.79 8.01 29.35
N PHE A 181 9.77 6.67 29.30
CA PHE A 181 8.58 5.94 28.90
C PHE A 181 7.53 6.00 30.01
N ASP A 182 6.40 6.61 29.69
CA ASP A 182 5.27 6.76 30.59
C ASP A 182 4.08 5.99 30.04
N PRO A 183 3.73 4.82 30.62
CA PRO A 183 2.60 4.01 30.16
C PRO A 183 1.26 4.77 30.22
N ALA A 184 1.11 5.74 31.13
CA ALA A 184 -0.12 6.54 31.21
C ALA A 184 -0.37 7.38 29.95
N ARG A 185 0.68 7.69 29.19
CA ARG A 185 0.53 8.37 27.91
C ARG A 185 -0.12 7.50 26.83
N LEU A 186 -0.04 6.18 26.93
CA LEU A 186 -0.69 5.26 26.01
C LEU A 186 -2.23 5.33 26.13
N ALA A 187 -2.74 5.63 27.33
CA ALA A 187 -4.17 5.76 27.59
C ALA A 187 -4.75 7.14 27.20
N ARG A 188 -3.92 8.10 26.80
CA ARG A 188 -4.41 9.42 26.42
C ARG A 188 -5.14 9.36 25.08
N PHE A 189 -6.35 9.88 25.09
CA PHE A 189 -7.19 10.06 23.90
C PHE A 189 -7.54 11.53 23.74
N SER A 190 -7.32 12.10 22.57
CA SER A 190 -7.77 13.45 22.20
C SER A 190 -8.55 13.40 20.90
N ALA A 191 -9.82 13.78 20.96
CA ALA A 191 -10.68 13.86 19.79
C ALA A 191 -10.47 15.14 18.95
N LYS A 192 -9.81 16.17 19.52
CA LYS A 192 -9.62 17.47 18.85
C LYS A 192 -8.92 17.39 17.49
N PRO A 193 -7.84 16.62 17.32
CA PRO A 193 -7.19 16.52 16.01
C PRO A 193 -7.99 15.73 14.98
N LEU A 194 -8.84 14.79 15.43
CA LEU A 194 -9.74 14.05 14.52
C LEU A 194 -10.80 15.00 13.91
N ALA A 195 -11.34 15.90 14.71
CA ALA A 195 -12.30 16.91 14.25
C ALA A 195 -11.65 17.93 13.31
N ALA A 196 -10.36 18.27 13.53
CA ALA A 196 -9.61 19.18 12.67
C ALA A 196 -9.14 18.55 11.35
N ALA A 197 -9.07 17.21 11.28
CA ALA A 197 -8.71 16.48 10.07
C ALA A 197 -9.91 16.23 9.13
N LEU A 198 -11.14 16.44 9.64
CA LEU A 198 -12.34 16.43 8.80
C LEU A 198 -12.41 17.76 8.06
N PRO A 199 -12.48 17.75 6.71
CA PRO A 199 -12.70 18.98 5.98
C PRO A 199 -14.03 19.57 6.46
N VAL A 200 -13.95 20.72 7.12
CA VAL A 200 -15.13 21.54 7.41
C VAL A 200 -15.56 22.08 6.04
N GLY A 201 -16.56 21.41 5.45
CA GLY A 201 -17.17 21.82 4.20
C GLY A 201 -17.97 23.11 4.36
#